data_73bb96cddc148289a0f6b48668666223
#
_entry.id   73bb96cddc148289a0f6b48668666223
#
_cell.length_a   1.000
_cell.length_b   1.000
_cell.length_c   1.000
_cell.angle_alpha   90.00
_cell.angle_beta   90.00
_cell.angle_gamma   90.00
#
_symmetry.space_group_name_H-M   'P 1'
#
loop_
_entity.id
_entity.type
_entity.pdbx_description
1 polymer ?
#
loop_
_entity_poly.entity_id
_entity_poly.type
_entity_poly.pdbx_seq_one_letter_code
_entity_poly.pdbx_strand_id
1 'polypeptide(L)'
;MNKNMLYRKIPKVDVLLEEEKIQLLITKYSRETVMEAVHLEMDRLRAFIGQCEEEEEGLQQIEQLRERIEQESRRLNNCLYGFKRQ
;
A
#
# COMPACT_ATOMS: atom_id res chain seq x y z
N MET A 1 10.42 -22.46 -0.10
CA MET A 1 10.03 -21.22 0.61
C MET A 1 8.61 -21.33 1.12
N ASN A 2 8.39 -20.91 2.36
CA ASN A 2 7.04 -20.93 2.94
C ASN A 2 6.36 -19.58 2.72
N LYS A 3 5.55 -19.50 1.66
CA LYS A 3 4.84 -18.27 1.33
C LYS A 3 3.80 -17.88 2.38
N ASN A 4 3.32 -18.84 3.17
CA ASN A 4 2.36 -18.52 4.21
C ASN A 4 2.96 -17.58 5.27
N MET A 5 4.25 -17.72 5.54
CA MET A 5 4.93 -16.78 6.44
C MET A 5 4.90 -15.35 5.90
N LEU A 6 5.14 -15.22 4.59
CA LEU A 6 5.12 -13.90 3.97
C LEU A 6 3.73 -13.29 4.00
N TYR A 7 2.70 -14.07 3.71
CA TYR A 7 1.32 -13.56 3.76
C TYR A 7 0.94 -13.12 5.16
N ARG A 8 1.44 -13.81 6.18
CA ARG A 8 1.16 -13.43 7.56
C ARG A 8 1.82 -12.12 7.97
N LYS A 9 2.92 -11.77 7.32
CA LYS A 9 3.64 -10.53 7.62
C LYS A 9 3.02 -9.32 6.95
N ILE A 10 2.12 -9.52 5.99
CA ILE A 10 1.39 -8.41 5.39
C ILE A 10 0.45 -7.82 6.44
N PRO A 11 0.58 -6.53 6.76
CA PRO A 11 -0.30 -5.92 7.76
C PRO A 11 -1.73 -5.87 7.24
N LYS A 12 -2.69 -5.96 8.17
CA LYS A 12 -4.10 -5.84 7.80
C LYS A 12 -4.44 -4.38 7.54
N VAL A 13 -5.44 -4.15 6.69
CA VAL A 13 -5.86 -2.80 6.35
C VAL A 13 -6.22 -2.00 7.61
N ASP A 14 -6.95 -2.60 8.54
CA ASP A 14 -7.34 -1.93 9.77
C ASP A 14 -6.13 -1.45 10.56
N VAL A 15 -5.09 -2.29 10.63
CA VAL A 15 -3.85 -1.95 11.33
C VAL A 15 -3.15 -0.80 10.63
N LEU A 16 -3.06 -0.86 9.30
CA LEU A 16 -2.43 0.22 8.52
C LEU A 16 -3.14 1.54 8.73
N LEU A 17 -4.46 1.53 8.75
CA LEU A 17 -5.23 2.76 8.91
C LEU A 17 -5.02 3.41 10.27
N GLU A 18 -4.63 2.64 11.28
CA GLU A 18 -4.35 3.19 12.60
C GLU A 18 -2.95 3.76 12.74
N GLU A 19 -2.05 3.48 11.79
CA GLU A 19 -0.69 3.97 11.86
C GLU A 19 -0.64 5.47 11.61
N GLU A 20 0.25 6.14 12.35
CA GLU A 20 0.40 7.59 12.26
C GLU A 20 0.71 8.05 10.85
N LYS A 21 1.62 7.35 10.16
CA LYS A 21 2.00 7.71 8.80
C LYS A 21 0.80 7.67 7.86
N ILE A 22 -0.04 6.65 8.00
CA ILE A 22 -1.22 6.51 7.15
C ILE A 22 -2.27 7.55 7.51
N GLN A 23 -2.43 7.86 8.79
CA GLN A 23 -3.33 8.93 9.23
C GLN A 23 -2.92 10.27 8.65
N LEU A 24 -1.62 10.56 8.60
CA LEU A 24 -1.11 11.77 7.98
C LEU A 24 -1.45 11.82 6.49
N LEU A 25 -1.34 10.70 5.80
CA LEU A 25 -1.71 10.63 4.39
C LEU A 25 -3.19 10.90 4.19
N ILE A 26 -4.03 10.37 5.06
CA ILE A 26 -5.47 10.60 5.01
C ILE A 26 -5.78 12.07 5.16
N THR A 27 -5.10 12.73 6.08
CA THR A 27 -5.25 14.17 6.29
C THR A 27 -4.80 14.96 5.06
N LYS A 28 -3.72 14.52 4.43
CA LYS A 28 -3.14 15.25 3.30
C LYS A 28 -3.90 15.05 2.00
N TYR A 29 -4.38 13.84 1.73
CA TYR A 29 -4.97 13.54 0.43
C TYR A 29 -6.47 13.29 0.47
N SER A 30 -6.95 12.54 1.39
CA SER A 30 -8.32 12.18 1.73
C SER A 30 -8.36 10.70 2.08
N ARG A 31 -9.38 10.33 2.84
CA ARG A 31 -9.53 8.92 3.23
C ARG A 31 -9.77 8.03 2.01
N GLU A 32 -10.61 8.49 1.08
CA GLU A 32 -10.94 7.68 -0.10
C GLU A 32 -9.72 7.41 -0.97
N THR A 33 -8.91 8.42 -1.19
CA THR A 33 -7.70 8.29 -1.99
C THR A 33 -6.73 7.30 -1.34
N VAL A 34 -6.51 7.44 -0.03
CA VAL A 34 -5.57 6.58 0.69
C VAL A 34 -6.11 5.15 0.75
N MET A 35 -7.41 4.97 0.97
CA MET A 35 -8.00 3.63 0.98
C MET A 35 -7.80 2.92 -0.35
N GLU A 36 -8.02 3.63 -1.45
CA GLU A 36 -7.80 3.05 -2.77
C GLU A 36 -6.34 2.67 -2.98
N ALA A 37 -5.42 3.55 -2.55
CA ALA A 37 -3.99 3.27 -2.63
C ALA A 37 -3.62 2.04 -1.81
N VAL A 38 -4.17 1.91 -0.60
CA VAL A 38 -3.92 0.76 0.25
C VAL A 38 -4.36 -0.53 -0.44
N HIS A 39 -5.57 -0.54 -0.98
CA HIS A 39 -6.08 -1.74 -1.65
C HIS A 39 -5.25 -2.10 -2.88
N LEU A 40 -4.87 -1.13 -3.69
CA LEU A 40 -4.06 -1.37 -4.87
C LEU A 40 -2.69 -1.95 -4.50
N GLU A 41 -2.04 -1.37 -3.50
CA GLU A 41 -0.72 -1.83 -3.09
C GLU A 41 -0.78 -3.18 -2.37
N MET A 42 -1.83 -3.45 -1.63
CA MET A 42 -2.03 -4.76 -1.00
C MET A 42 -2.22 -5.84 -2.04
N ASP A 43 -3.04 -5.58 -3.06
CA ASP A 43 -3.24 -6.54 -4.14
C ASP A 43 -1.96 -6.80 -4.91
N ARG A 44 -1.21 -5.74 -5.19
CA ARG A 44 0.08 -5.85 -5.87
C ARG A 44 1.07 -6.67 -5.05
N LEU A 45 1.12 -6.41 -3.75
CA LEU A 45 2.00 -7.14 -2.84
C LEU A 45 1.67 -8.62 -2.80
N ARG A 46 0.39 -8.96 -2.71
CA ARG A 46 -0.03 -10.36 -2.72
C ARG A 46 0.34 -11.06 -4.02
N ALA A 47 0.13 -10.37 -5.13
CA ALA A 47 0.50 -10.93 -6.43
C ALA A 47 2.02 -11.14 -6.52
N PHE A 48 2.79 -10.19 -6.02
CA PHE A 48 4.25 -10.32 -6.01
C PHE A 48 4.69 -11.52 -5.17
N ILE A 49 4.16 -11.66 -3.97
CA ILE A 49 4.50 -12.77 -3.09
C ILE A 49 4.12 -14.10 -3.74
N GLY A 50 2.99 -14.15 -4.44
CA GLY A 50 2.57 -15.36 -5.14
C GLY A 50 3.54 -15.80 -6.22
N GLN A 51 4.30 -14.87 -6.78
CA GLN A 51 5.23 -15.15 -7.88
C GLN A 51 6.69 -15.14 -7.45
N CYS A 52 7.03 -14.59 -6.29
CA CYS A 52 8.43 -14.48 -5.89
C CYS A 52 8.97 -15.86 -5.52
N GLU A 53 10.26 -16.06 -5.80
CA GLU A 53 10.94 -17.31 -5.51
C GLU A 53 11.78 -17.25 -4.24
N GLU A 54 12.15 -16.05 -3.82
CA GLU A 54 12.98 -15.85 -2.64
C GLU A 54 12.23 -15.08 -1.56
N GLU A 55 12.37 -15.56 -0.32
CA GLU A 55 11.73 -14.94 0.83
C GLU A 55 12.17 -13.50 1.03
N GLU A 56 13.46 -13.21 0.80
CA GLU A 56 13.99 -11.86 0.96
C GLU A 56 13.30 -10.85 0.06
N GLU A 57 12.99 -11.24 -1.16
CA GLU A 57 12.29 -10.34 -2.08
C GLU A 57 10.92 -9.98 -1.55
N GLY A 58 10.19 -10.96 -1.02
CA GLY A 58 8.88 -10.72 -0.44
C GLY A 58 8.97 -9.82 0.77
N LEU A 59 9.95 -10.05 1.65
CA LEU A 59 10.14 -9.23 2.84
C LEU A 59 10.45 -7.77 2.49
N GLN A 60 11.28 -7.55 1.46
CA GLN A 60 11.60 -6.20 1.01
C GLN A 60 10.36 -5.47 0.53
N GLN A 61 9.51 -6.16 -0.20
CA GLN A 61 8.27 -5.55 -0.70
C GLN A 61 7.32 -5.22 0.45
N ILE A 62 7.26 -6.08 1.46
CA ILE A 62 6.44 -5.80 2.64
C ILE A 62 6.96 -4.56 3.38
N GLU A 63 8.28 -4.44 3.51
CA GLU A 63 8.87 -3.26 4.16
C GLU A 63 8.60 -1.97 3.41
N GLN A 64 8.51 -2.03 2.08
CA GLN A 64 8.27 -0.86 1.25
C GLN A 64 6.79 -0.52 1.10
N LEU A 65 5.91 -1.32 1.68
CA LEU A 65 4.47 -1.15 1.49
C LEU A 65 4.00 0.26 1.83
N ARG A 66 4.42 0.79 2.96
CA ARG A 66 3.96 2.10 3.42
C ARG A 66 4.42 3.23 2.51
N GLU A 67 5.64 3.15 2.02
CA GLU A 67 6.14 4.14 1.07
C GLU A 67 5.40 4.06 -0.26
N ARG A 68 5.08 2.85 -0.70
CA ARG A 68 4.33 2.66 -1.92
C ARG A 68 2.90 3.19 -1.78
N ILE A 69 2.30 3.01 -0.60
CA ILE A 69 0.98 3.58 -0.33
C ILE A 69 1.05 5.10 -0.44
N GLU A 70 2.09 5.71 0.09
CA GLU A 70 2.27 7.16 0.00
C GLU A 70 2.39 7.62 -1.45
N GLN A 71 3.24 6.95 -2.21
CA GLN A 71 3.45 7.28 -3.63
C GLN A 71 2.16 7.10 -4.43
N GLU A 72 1.45 6.01 -4.18
CA GLU A 72 0.21 5.73 -4.88
C GLU A 72 -0.87 6.73 -4.51
N SER A 73 -0.94 7.12 -3.24
CA SER A 73 -1.88 8.15 -2.79
C SER A 73 -1.63 9.46 -3.50
N ARG A 74 -0.36 9.84 -3.63
CA ARG A 74 0.01 11.06 -4.35
C ARG A 74 -0.38 10.98 -5.82
N ARG A 75 -0.11 9.85 -6.45
CA ARG A 75 -0.43 9.64 -7.85
C ARG A 75 -1.94 9.72 -8.09
N LEU A 76 -2.71 9.04 -7.27
CA LEU A 76 -4.17 9.03 -7.39
C LEU A 76 -4.74 10.41 -7.13
N ASN A 77 -4.22 11.10 -6.14
CA ASN A 77 -4.66 12.46 -5.83
C ASN A 77 -4.43 13.40 -7.02
N ASN A 78 -3.25 13.30 -7.64
CA ASN A 78 -2.94 14.13 -8.80
C ASN A 78 -3.82 13.79 -10.00
N CYS A 79 -4.10 12.50 -10.22
CA CYS A 79 -4.96 12.10 -11.32
C CYS A 79 -6.41 12.54 -11.12
N LEU A 80 -6.93 12.38 -9.90
CA LEU A 80 -8.33 12.68 -9.63
C LEU A 80 -8.60 14.17 -9.49
N TYR A 81 -7.78 14.88 -8.75
CA TYR A 81 -8.01 16.28 -8.45
C TYR A 81 -7.37 17.23 -9.45
N GLY A 82 -6.26 16.82 -10.04
CA GLY A 82 -5.68 17.59 -11.13
C GLY A 82 -6.61 17.69 -12.32
N PHE A 83 -7.34 16.62 -12.58
CA PHE A 83 -8.32 16.58 -13.66
C PHE A 83 -9.51 17.48 -13.39
N LYS A 84 -9.96 17.52 -12.14
CA LYS A 84 -11.15 18.31 -11.77
C LYS A 84 -10.88 19.81 -11.73
N ARG A 85 -9.65 20.22 -11.69
CA ARG A 85 -9.30 21.64 -11.61
C ARG A 85 -9.41 22.34 -12.95
N GLN A 86 -9.62 21.60 -13.99
CA GLN A 86 -9.86 22.20 -15.29
C GLN A 86 -11.34 22.62 -15.43
#